data_60a1452753025b68e4030ad90dc64721
#
_entry.id   60a1452753025b68e4030ad90dc64721
#
_cell.length_a   1.000
_cell.length_b   1.000
_cell.length_c   1.000
_cell.angle_alpha   90.00
_cell.angle_beta   90.00
_cell.angle_gamma   90.00
#
_symmetry.space_group_name_H-M   'P 1'
#
loop_
_entity.id
_entity.type
_entity.pdbx_description
1 polymer ?
#
loop_
_entity_poly.entity_id
_entity_poly.type
_entity_poly.pdbx_seq_one_letter_code
_entity_poly.pdbx_strand_id
1 'polypeptide(L)'
;MIFVSLGTQDKPFNRIIDYVISLKENLKELQSEKIIIQLGQTKLIKSENERIEKLENIIIYDMLKPEKMKDIIKDSDIIITHAGVGTIMECLEMGKEIIVVPRKAENLEHVNNHQEEIAFEMEKRGFLTKVDTYEELENKIIMLLKDKDTNEDNKNMNKKKYISNNEKFNDNLIKYLESI
;
A
#
# COMPACT_ATOMS: atom_id res chain seq x y z
N MET A 1 2.21 1.90 12.72
CA MET A 1 1.57 0.69 12.14
C MET A 1 1.53 0.78 10.62
N ILE A 2 1.80 -0.32 9.93
CA ILE A 2 1.74 -0.44 8.48
C ILE A 2 0.59 -1.38 8.09
N PHE A 3 -0.23 -0.98 7.13
CA PHE A 3 -1.25 -1.84 6.54
C PHE A 3 -0.87 -2.19 5.10
N VAL A 4 -0.96 -3.47 4.77
CA VAL A 4 -0.67 -4.01 3.44
C VAL A 4 -1.94 -4.62 2.86
N SER A 5 -2.41 -4.12 1.73
CA SER A 5 -3.61 -4.63 1.07
C SER A 5 -3.31 -5.13 -0.34
N LEU A 6 -3.51 -6.42 -0.58
CA LEU A 6 -3.28 -7.04 -1.87
C LEU A 6 -4.50 -6.93 -2.82
N GLY A 7 -5.62 -6.40 -2.30
CA GLY A 7 -6.87 -6.34 -3.04
C GLY A 7 -7.61 -7.67 -3.06
N THR A 8 -8.60 -7.77 -3.94
CA THR A 8 -9.51 -8.92 -4.00
C THR A 8 -9.41 -9.73 -5.30
N GLN A 9 -8.45 -9.39 -6.17
CA GLN A 9 -8.27 -10.06 -7.46
C GLN A 9 -7.83 -11.52 -7.27
N ASP A 10 -8.24 -12.37 -8.19
CA ASP A 10 -8.01 -13.83 -8.17
C ASP A 10 -6.55 -14.24 -8.46
N LYS A 11 -5.79 -13.38 -9.12
CA LYS A 11 -4.38 -13.65 -9.41
C LYS A 11 -3.50 -13.43 -8.17
N PRO A 12 -2.52 -14.31 -7.91
CA PRO A 12 -1.64 -14.20 -6.76
C PRO A 12 -0.74 -12.95 -6.86
N PHE A 13 -0.38 -12.38 -5.69
CA PHE A 13 0.50 -11.24 -5.58
C PHE A 13 1.59 -11.46 -4.53
N ASN A 14 2.27 -12.60 -4.61
CA ASN A 14 3.28 -13.01 -3.64
C ASN A 14 4.50 -12.10 -3.63
N ARG A 15 4.80 -11.40 -4.74
CA ARG A 15 5.91 -10.44 -4.81
C ARG A 15 5.84 -9.35 -3.72
N ILE A 16 4.66 -8.79 -3.47
CA ILE A 16 4.52 -7.77 -2.41
C ILE A 16 4.64 -8.39 -1.02
N ILE A 17 4.20 -9.64 -0.84
CA ILE A 17 4.35 -10.38 0.42
C ILE A 17 5.83 -10.59 0.71
N ASP A 18 6.60 -11.07 -0.28
CA ASP A 18 8.03 -11.28 -0.16
C ASP A 18 8.78 -9.98 0.16
N TYR A 19 8.40 -8.85 -0.47
CA TYR A 19 8.94 -7.53 -0.17
C TYR A 19 8.70 -7.15 1.30
N VAL A 20 7.47 -7.30 1.79
CA VAL A 20 7.09 -6.94 3.16
C VAL A 20 7.79 -7.82 4.20
N ILE A 21 7.88 -9.13 3.96
CA ILE A 21 8.63 -10.05 4.81
C ILE A 21 10.11 -9.63 4.86
N SER A 22 10.71 -9.38 3.70
CA SER A 22 12.12 -8.99 3.59
C SER A 22 12.41 -7.64 4.29
N LEU A 23 11.50 -6.67 4.19
CA LEU A 23 11.59 -5.43 4.96
C LEU A 23 11.59 -5.69 6.45
N LYS A 24 10.69 -6.55 6.93
CA LYS A 24 10.57 -6.87 8.36
C LYS A 24 11.78 -7.63 8.89
N GLU A 25 12.41 -8.47 8.07
CA GLU A 25 13.63 -9.20 8.42
C GLU A 25 14.87 -8.29 8.46
N ASN A 26 14.98 -7.35 7.51
CA ASN A 26 16.20 -6.59 7.29
C ASN A 26 16.24 -5.24 8.02
N LEU A 27 15.10 -4.59 8.24
CA LEU A 27 15.03 -3.27 8.86
C LEU A 27 14.77 -3.37 10.36
N LYS A 28 15.75 -2.96 11.17
CA LYS A 28 15.63 -2.95 12.64
C LYS A 28 14.48 -2.06 13.11
N GLU A 29 14.25 -0.96 12.45
CA GLU A 29 13.19 0.01 12.72
C GLU A 29 11.79 -0.61 12.59
N LEU A 30 11.65 -1.65 11.76
CA LEU A 30 10.40 -2.36 11.58
C LEU A 30 10.19 -3.53 12.57
N GLN A 31 11.19 -3.94 13.34
CA GLN A 31 11.05 -5.11 14.22
C GLN A 31 9.91 -4.96 15.25
N SER A 32 9.76 -3.77 15.82
CA SER A 32 8.66 -3.45 16.76
C SER A 32 7.38 -2.99 16.07
N GLU A 33 7.45 -2.58 14.79
CA GLU A 33 6.28 -2.08 14.06
C GLU A 33 5.28 -3.19 13.79
N LYS A 34 4.01 -2.88 14.04
CA LYS A 34 2.89 -3.76 13.70
C LYS A 34 2.60 -3.67 12.21
N ILE A 35 2.58 -4.82 11.55
CA ILE A 35 2.21 -4.96 10.14
C ILE A 35 0.94 -5.80 10.05
N ILE A 36 -0.10 -5.27 9.40
CA ILE A 36 -1.33 -6.00 9.11
C ILE A 36 -1.37 -6.23 7.60
N ILE A 37 -1.59 -7.48 7.19
CA ILE A 37 -1.64 -7.87 5.78
C ILE A 37 -3.02 -8.45 5.46
N GLN A 38 -3.69 -7.90 4.44
CA GLN A 38 -4.86 -8.50 3.82
C GLN A 38 -4.45 -9.18 2.52
N LEU A 39 -4.58 -10.49 2.45
CA LEU A 39 -4.16 -11.31 1.32
C LEU A 39 -5.11 -11.25 0.13
N GLY A 40 -6.42 -11.08 0.35
CA GLY A 40 -7.45 -11.26 -0.66
C GLY A 40 -7.51 -12.73 -1.11
N GLN A 41 -7.34 -12.96 -2.41
CA GLN A 41 -7.29 -14.30 -2.99
C GLN A 41 -5.86 -14.89 -3.06
N THR A 42 -4.84 -14.10 -2.72
CA THR A 42 -3.45 -14.56 -2.70
C THR A 42 -3.27 -15.60 -1.59
N LYS A 43 -2.57 -16.68 -1.89
CA LYS A 43 -2.23 -17.72 -0.92
C LYS A 43 -0.74 -17.65 -0.59
N LEU A 44 -0.43 -17.72 0.70
CA LEU A 44 0.95 -17.82 1.15
C LEU A 44 1.54 -19.16 0.68
N ILE A 45 2.74 -19.09 0.12
CA ILE A 45 3.52 -20.28 -0.17
C ILE A 45 4.25 -20.77 1.09
N LYS A 46 4.76 -22.00 1.07
CA LYS A 46 5.38 -22.62 2.24
C LYS A 46 6.53 -21.79 2.80
N SER A 47 7.41 -21.27 1.94
CA SER A 47 8.56 -20.45 2.36
C SER A 47 8.15 -19.12 3.00
N GLU A 48 7.07 -18.50 2.54
CA GLU A 48 6.53 -17.27 3.14
C GLU A 48 5.97 -17.56 4.54
N ASN A 49 5.20 -18.65 4.71
CA ASN A 49 4.70 -19.07 6.01
C ASN A 49 5.84 -19.32 7.00
N GLU A 50 6.87 -20.09 6.61
CA GLU A 50 8.02 -20.39 7.47
C GLU A 50 8.82 -19.15 7.88
N ARG A 51 8.84 -18.10 7.05
CA ARG A 51 9.47 -16.81 7.38
C ARG A 51 8.59 -16.01 8.33
N ILE A 52 7.30 -15.90 8.03
CA ILE A 52 6.33 -15.15 8.84
C ILE A 52 6.24 -15.70 10.27
N GLU A 53 6.26 -17.02 10.46
CA GLU A 53 6.24 -17.66 11.78
C GLU A 53 7.39 -17.24 12.70
N LYS A 54 8.49 -16.74 12.13
CA LYS A 54 9.67 -16.27 12.88
C LYS A 54 9.63 -14.77 13.18
N LEU A 55 8.64 -14.06 12.64
CA LEU A 55 8.52 -12.61 12.74
C LEU A 55 7.44 -12.24 13.76
N GLU A 56 7.74 -11.27 14.59
CA GLU A 56 6.79 -10.72 15.55
C GLU A 56 5.96 -9.58 14.95
N ASN A 57 4.78 -9.33 15.51
CA ASN A 57 3.92 -8.21 15.17
C ASN A 57 3.41 -8.20 13.71
N ILE A 58 3.28 -9.38 13.08
CA ILE A 58 2.59 -9.55 11.81
C ILE A 58 1.22 -10.18 12.06
N ILE A 59 0.16 -9.56 11.52
CA ILE A 59 -1.21 -10.08 11.56
C ILE A 59 -1.70 -10.24 10.14
N ILE A 60 -2.21 -11.42 9.82
CA ILE A 60 -2.69 -11.77 8.48
C ILE A 60 -4.19 -11.99 8.51
N TYR A 61 -4.87 -11.42 7.52
CA TYR A 61 -6.27 -11.65 7.21
C TYR A 61 -6.40 -12.10 5.75
N ASP A 62 -7.19 -13.13 5.51
CA ASP A 62 -7.56 -13.48 4.14
C ASP A 62 -8.39 -12.35 3.54
N MET A 63 -9.48 -11.99 4.21
CA MET A 63 -10.38 -10.91 3.81
C MET A 63 -10.80 -10.08 5.00
N LEU A 64 -10.97 -8.80 4.80
CA LEU A 64 -11.51 -7.86 5.78
C LEU A 64 -12.90 -7.38 5.33
N LYS A 65 -13.81 -7.25 6.29
CA LYS A 65 -15.06 -6.52 6.05
C LYS A 65 -14.75 -5.02 5.86
N PRO A 66 -15.54 -4.30 5.04
CA PRO A 66 -15.27 -2.88 4.75
C PRO A 66 -15.06 -2.02 5.99
N GLU A 67 -15.91 -2.17 7.01
CA GLU A 67 -15.81 -1.39 8.24
C GLU A 67 -14.47 -1.67 8.96
N LYS A 68 -14.07 -2.93 9.04
CA LYS A 68 -12.80 -3.32 9.67
C LYS A 68 -11.59 -2.84 8.87
N MET A 69 -11.67 -2.88 7.55
CA MET A 69 -10.62 -2.34 6.67
C MET A 69 -10.46 -0.84 6.89
N LYS A 70 -11.56 -0.11 6.97
CA LYS A 70 -11.61 1.32 7.23
C LYS A 70 -10.97 1.69 8.57
N ASP A 71 -11.27 0.94 9.64
CA ASP A 71 -10.64 1.14 10.94
C ASP A 71 -9.13 0.91 10.88
N ILE A 72 -8.69 -0.16 10.21
CA ILE A 72 -7.26 -0.47 10.06
C ILE A 72 -6.55 0.62 9.26
N ILE A 73 -7.13 1.10 8.16
CA ILE A 73 -6.59 2.23 7.38
C ILE A 73 -6.46 3.46 8.27
N LYS A 74 -7.51 3.79 9.03
CA LYS A 74 -7.51 4.94 9.93
C LYS A 74 -6.38 4.88 10.97
N ASP A 75 -6.12 3.71 11.53
CA ASP A 75 -5.10 3.51 12.56
C ASP A 75 -3.69 3.35 11.99
N SER A 76 -3.55 3.16 10.68
CA SER A 76 -2.26 2.99 10.01
C SER A 76 -1.60 4.32 9.67
N ASP A 77 -0.28 4.36 9.75
CA ASP A 77 0.53 5.51 9.33
C ASP A 77 0.91 5.41 7.85
N ILE A 78 1.24 4.20 7.42
CA ILE A 78 1.69 3.88 6.06
C ILE A 78 0.80 2.80 5.49
N ILE A 79 0.35 2.99 4.27
CA ILE A 79 -0.41 1.99 3.51
C ILE A 79 0.43 1.52 2.34
N ILE A 80 0.62 0.21 2.22
CA ILE A 80 1.23 -0.42 1.05
C ILE A 80 0.12 -1.19 0.33
N THR A 81 -0.11 -0.88 -0.94
CA THR A 81 -1.22 -1.52 -1.66
C THR A 81 -0.94 -1.68 -3.15
N HIS A 82 -1.77 -2.46 -3.85
CA HIS A 82 -1.83 -2.47 -5.30
C HIS A 82 -2.53 -1.19 -5.82
N ALA A 83 -2.50 -0.97 -7.13
CA ALA A 83 -3.15 0.21 -7.72
C ALA A 83 -4.68 0.06 -7.85
N GLY A 84 -5.34 -0.46 -6.82
CA GLY A 84 -6.79 -0.55 -6.74
C GLY A 84 -7.41 0.80 -6.37
N VAL A 85 -8.15 1.42 -7.29
CA VAL A 85 -8.69 2.77 -7.13
C VAL A 85 -9.52 2.94 -5.86
N GLY A 86 -10.36 1.95 -5.52
CA GLY A 86 -11.19 2.01 -4.30
C GLY A 86 -10.36 2.17 -3.03
N THR A 87 -9.33 1.35 -2.85
CA THR A 87 -8.43 1.43 -1.69
C THR A 87 -7.63 2.73 -1.68
N ILE A 88 -7.11 3.15 -2.84
CA ILE A 88 -6.36 4.41 -2.94
C ILE A 88 -7.23 5.59 -2.54
N MET A 89 -8.46 5.68 -3.06
CA MET A 89 -9.39 6.78 -2.75
C MET A 89 -9.72 6.84 -1.26
N GLU A 90 -10.02 5.71 -0.64
CA GLU A 90 -10.32 5.63 0.79
C GLU A 90 -9.11 6.11 1.63
N CYS A 91 -7.90 5.72 1.26
CA CYS A 91 -6.68 6.17 1.92
C CYS A 91 -6.43 7.68 1.75
N LEU A 92 -6.66 8.22 0.54
CA LEU A 92 -6.51 9.66 0.27
C LEU A 92 -7.52 10.50 1.06
N GLU A 93 -8.77 10.06 1.16
CA GLU A 93 -9.81 10.72 1.98
C GLU A 93 -9.40 10.81 3.46
N MET A 94 -8.66 9.81 3.94
CA MET A 94 -8.14 9.76 5.31
C MET A 94 -6.76 10.44 5.47
N GLY A 95 -6.21 11.03 4.42
CA GLY A 95 -4.91 11.71 4.43
C GLY A 95 -3.72 10.78 4.74
N LYS A 96 -3.79 9.53 4.31
CA LYS A 96 -2.75 8.53 4.57
C LYS A 96 -1.56 8.66 3.63
N GLU A 97 -0.39 8.20 4.09
CA GLU A 97 0.77 8.00 3.23
C GLU A 97 0.58 6.67 2.48
N ILE A 98 0.60 6.74 1.15
CA ILE A 98 0.27 5.60 0.28
C ILE A 98 1.47 5.23 -0.57
N ILE A 99 1.91 3.98 -0.47
CA ILE A 99 2.89 3.38 -1.35
C ILE A 99 2.17 2.36 -2.22
N VAL A 100 2.26 2.50 -3.52
CA VAL A 100 1.62 1.59 -4.47
C VAL A 100 2.66 0.73 -5.16
N VAL A 101 2.48 -0.58 -5.06
CA VAL A 101 3.18 -1.60 -5.83
C VAL A 101 2.20 -2.09 -6.89
N PRO A 102 2.28 -1.64 -8.15
CA PRO A 102 1.33 -2.06 -9.17
C PRO A 102 1.51 -3.54 -9.52
N ARG A 103 0.40 -4.24 -9.76
CA ARG A 103 0.42 -5.59 -10.30
C ARG A 103 0.84 -5.54 -11.77
N LYS A 104 1.67 -6.48 -12.21
CA LYS A 104 2.21 -6.54 -13.55
C LYS A 104 1.71 -7.75 -14.32
N ALA A 105 1.33 -7.55 -15.59
CA ALA A 105 0.89 -8.65 -16.45
C ALA A 105 2.04 -9.64 -16.75
N GLU A 106 3.25 -9.13 -16.89
CA GLU A 106 4.47 -9.93 -17.11
C GLU A 106 4.77 -10.91 -15.97
N ASN A 107 4.35 -10.55 -14.75
CA ASN A 107 4.47 -11.40 -13.55
C ASN A 107 3.24 -12.30 -13.34
N LEU A 108 2.30 -12.33 -14.27
CA LEU A 108 1.02 -13.02 -14.16
C LEU A 108 0.15 -12.57 -12.97
N GLU A 109 0.39 -11.35 -12.47
CA GLU A 109 -0.31 -10.75 -11.34
C GLU A 109 -1.59 -10.03 -11.75
N HIS A 110 -1.72 -9.70 -13.04
CA HIS A 110 -2.87 -9.03 -13.65
C HIS A 110 -3.06 -9.47 -15.11
N VAL A 111 -4.21 -9.12 -15.69
CA VAL A 111 -4.50 -9.41 -17.11
C VAL A 111 -3.88 -8.40 -18.06
N ASN A 112 -3.55 -7.20 -17.57
CA ASN A 112 -2.98 -6.08 -18.31
C ASN A 112 -2.15 -5.18 -17.38
N ASN A 113 -1.59 -4.08 -17.89
CA ASN A 113 -0.75 -3.16 -17.14
C ASN A 113 -1.48 -1.86 -16.70
N HIS A 114 -2.81 -1.83 -16.66
CA HIS A 114 -3.57 -0.64 -16.23
C HIS A 114 -3.21 -0.18 -14.82
N GLN A 115 -2.80 -1.10 -13.93
CA GLN A 115 -2.37 -0.71 -12.59
C GLN A 115 -1.11 0.14 -12.59
N GLU A 116 -0.19 -0.09 -13.53
CA GLU A 116 1.01 0.74 -13.70
C GLU A 116 0.64 2.15 -14.19
N GLU A 117 -0.29 2.25 -15.14
CA GLU A 117 -0.77 3.53 -15.67
C GLU A 117 -1.47 4.37 -14.59
N ILE A 118 -2.36 3.75 -13.82
CA ILE A 118 -3.04 4.40 -12.68
C ILE A 118 -2.02 4.90 -11.66
N ALA A 119 -1.09 4.04 -11.23
CA ALA A 119 -0.07 4.38 -10.25
C ALA A 119 0.81 5.54 -10.73
N PHE A 120 1.26 5.50 -11.99
CA PHE A 120 2.06 6.56 -12.60
C PHE A 120 1.34 7.91 -12.62
N GLU A 121 0.08 7.96 -13.10
CA GLU A 121 -0.68 9.21 -13.16
C GLU A 121 -0.98 9.79 -11.77
N MET A 122 -1.23 8.94 -10.78
CA MET A 122 -1.48 9.40 -9.41
C MET A 122 -0.21 9.88 -8.71
N GLU A 123 0.92 9.22 -8.95
CA GLU A 123 2.23 9.66 -8.46
C GLU A 123 2.63 11.02 -9.05
N LYS A 124 2.49 11.19 -10.36
CA LYS A 124 2.75 12.48 -11.05
C LYS A 124 1.96 13.64 -10.45
N ARG A 125 0.78 13.37 -9.91
CA ARG A 125 -0.07 14.36 -9.24
C ARG A 125 0.29 14.54 -7.75
N GLY A 126 1.22 13.74 -7.22
CA GLY A 126 1.67 13.81 -5.83
C GLY A 126 0.70 13.21 -4.81
N PHE A 127 -0.16 12.26 -5.24
CA PHE A 127 -1.13 11.61 -4.37
C PHE A 127 -0.59 10.37 -3.65
N LEU A 128 0.39 9.72 -4.23
CA LEU A 128 1.00 8.50 -3.72
C LEU A 128 2.45 8.38 -4.19
N THR A 129 3.16 7.38 -3.69
CA THR A 129 4.46 6.95 -4.22
C THR A 129 4.30 5.61 -4.91
N LYS A 130 4.67 5.53 -6.19
CA LYS A 130 4.76 4.26 -6.92
C LYS A 130 6.13 3.63 -6.69
N VAL A 131 6.16 2.32 -6.47
CA VAL A 131 7.40 1.54 -6.39
C VAL A 131 7.28 0.25 -7.18
N ASP A 132 8.33 -0.13 -7.89
CA ASP A 132 8.37 -1.32 -8.73
C ASP A 132 9.26 -2.42 -8.15
N THR A 133 10.24 -2.05 -7.35
CA THR A 133 11.27 -2.95 -6.81
C THR A 133 11.27 -2.97 -5.28
N TYR A 134 11.88 -4.02 -4.72
CA TYR A 134 12.11 -4.09 -3.27
C TYR A 134 12.95 -2.90 -2.77
N GLU A 135 14.01 -2.55 -3.49
CA GLU A 135 14.92 -1.46 -3.10
C GLU A 135 14.20 -0.09 -3.04
N GLU A 136 13.33 0.19 -4.01
CA GLU A 136 12.51 1.41 -3.99
C GLU A 136 11.57 1.44 -2.79
N LEU A 137 10.92 0.30 -2.49
CA LEU A 137 10.05 0.17 -1.32
C LEU A 137 10.82 0.36 -0.02
N GLU A 138 11.98 -0.29 0.12
CA GLU A 138 12.86 -0.18 1.29
C GLU A 138 13.30 1.26 1.52
N ASN A 139 13.80 1.93 0.49
CA ASN A 139 14.24 3.32 0.56
C ASN A 139 13.09 4.26 0.97
N LYS A 140 11.89 4.07 0.41
CA LYS A 140 10.73 4.88 0.78
C LYS A 140 10.30 4.64 2.24
N ILE A 141 10.30 3.40 2.70
CA ILE A 141 9.98 3.07 4.09
C ILE A 141 10.99 3.71 5.05
N ILE A 142 12.29 3.58 4.78
CA ILE A 142 13.34 4.19 5.61
C ILE A 142 13.16 5.71 5.69
N MET A 143 12.86 6.36 4.56
CA MET A 143 12.60 7.80 4.53
C MET A 143 11.43 8.18 5.43
N LEU A 144 10.30 7.48 5.31
CA LEU A 144 9.09 7.77 6.10
C LEU A 144 9.28 7.51 7.60
N LEU A 145 10.05 6.50 7.97
CA LEU A 145 10.37 6.24 9.38
C LEU A 145 11.25 7.33 9.98
N LYS A 146 12.26 7.79 9.25
CA LYS A 146 13.11 8.91 9.69
C LYS A 146 12.34 10.21 9.84
N ASP A 147 11.41 10.49 8.93
CA ASP A 147 10.55 11.69 9.00
C ASP A 147 9.63 11.66 10.23
N LYS A 148 9.21 10.47 10.69
CA LYS A 148 8.47 10.33 11.95
C LYS A 148 9.30 10.74 13.16
N ASP A 149 10.54 10.27 13.26
CA ASP A 149 11.42 10.53 14.39
C ASP A 149 11.82 12.01 14.51
N THR A 150 11.88 12.72 13.36
CA THR A 150 12.24 14.15 13.32
C THR A 150 11.06 15.10 13.49
N ASN A 151 9.83 14.64 13.32
CA ASN A 151 8.62 15.49 13.24
C ASN A 151 7.68 15.37 14.44
N GLU A 152 8.11 14.92 15.62
CA GLU A 152 7.29 15.07 16.82
C GLU A 152 6.95 16.54 17.13
N ASP A 153 7.79 17.48 16.70
CA ASP A 153 7.59 18.93 16.91
C ASP A 153 6.94 19.70 15.75
N ASN A 154 6.80 19.11 14.54
CA ASN A 154 6.36 19.84 13.33
C ASN A 154 5.26 19.11 12.54
N LYS A 155 4.13 18.82 13.17
CA LYS A 155 2.97 18.15 12.51
C LYS A 155 2.27 18.95 11.40
N ASN A 156 2.78 20.09 10.93
CA ASN A 156 2.04 21.02 10.06
C ASN A 156 2.76 21.56 8.82
N MET A 157 3.89 21.00 8.38
CA MET A 157 4.54 21.55 7.18
C MET A 157 4.55 20.54 6.02
N ASN A 158 3.82 20.92 4.95
CA ASN A 158 3.95 20.43 3.56
C ASN A 158 3.35 19.08 3.13
N LYS A 159 2.39 18.50 3.84
CA LYS A 159 1.48 17.60 3.13
C LYS A 159 0.55 18.47 2.27
N LYS A 160 0.58 18.34 0.95
CA LYS A 160 -0.54 18.80 0.10
C LYS A 160 -1.80 18.12 0.65
N LYS A 161 -2.55 18.88 1.48
CA LYS A 161 -3.79 18.40 2.05
C LYS A 161 -4.67 18.09 0.86
N TYR A 162 -5.03 16.81 0.69
CA TYR A 162 -6.06 16.43 -0.26
C TYR A 162 -7.33 17.19 0.14
N ILE A 163 -7.61 18.26 -0.58
CA ILE A 163 -8.89 18.97 -0.46
C ILE A 163 -9.80 18.18 -1.39
N SER A 164 -10.65 17.37 -0.77
CA SER A 164 -11.68 16.62 -1.46
C SER A 164 -12.61 17.59 -2.22
N ASN A 165 -12.31 17.83 -3.47
CA ASN A 165 -13.30 18.23 -4.46
C ASN A 165 -13.96 16.94 -4.97
N ASN A 166 -14.58 16.21 -4.03
CA ASN A 166 -14.96 14.80 -4.18
C ASN A 166 -15.81 14.51 -5.43
N GLU A 167 -16.72 15.36 -5.80
CA GLU A 167 -17.56 15.10 -6.98
C GLU A 167 -16.78 15.30 -8.28
N LYS A 168 -16.12 16.42 -8.47
CA LYS A 168 -15.38 16.70 -9.72
C LYS A 168 -14.16 15.81 -9.94
N PHE A 169 -13.46 15.42 -8.86
CA PHE A 169 -12.30 14.53 -8.97
C PHE A 169 -12.74 13.12 -9.29
N ASN A 170 -13.77 12.60 -8.61
CA ASN A 170 -14.32 11.28 -8.88
C ASN A 170 -14.87 11.20 -10.32
N ASP A 171 -15.61 12.19 -10.77
CA ASP A 171 -16.13 12.25 -12.14
C ASP A 171 -15.02 12.29 -13.20
N ASN A 172 -13.96 13.06 -12.95
CA ASN A 172 -12.83 13.14 -13.88
C ASN A 172 -11.97 11.87 -13.87
N LEU A 173 -11.79 11.24 -12.70
CA LEU A 173 -11.06 9.97 -12.58
C LEU A 173 -11.85 8.83 -13.23
N ILE A 174 -13.15 8.75 -12.97
CA ILE A 174 -14.03 7.75 -13.61
C ILE A 174 -14.02 7.92 -15.12
N LYS A 175 -14.19 9.14 -15.64
CA LYS A 175 -14.13 9.40 -17.07
C LYS A 175 -12.78 9.05 -17.70
N TYR A 176 -11.69 9.29 -16.97
CA TYR A 176 -10.36 8.89 -17.45
C TYR A 176 -10.22 7.36 -17.49
N LEU A 177 -10.65 6.66 -16.43
CA LEU A 177 -10.59 5.20 -16.38
C LEU A 177 -11.51 4.50 -17.39
N GLU A 178 -12.63 5.11 -17.77
CA GLU A 178 -13.52 4.61 -18.82
C GLU A 178 -12.97 4.88 -20.25
N SER A 179 -11.98 5.78 -20.38
CA SER A 179 -11.36 6.15 -21.67
C SER A 179 -10.15 5.31 -22.05
N ILE A 180 -9.67 4.46 -21.16
CA ILE A 180 -8.54 3.52 -21.36
C ILE A 180 -9.03 2.08 -21.32
#